data_155bdb295116c10ce129b9d193eed9ad
#
_entry.id   155bdb295116c10ce129b9d193eed9ad
#
_cell.length_a   1.000
_cell.length_b   1.000
_cell.length_c   1.000
_cell.angle_alpha   90.00
_cell.angle_beta   90.00
_cell.angle_gamma   90.00
#
_symmetry.space_group_name_H-M   'P 1'
#
loop_
_entity.id
_entity.type
_entity.pdbx_description
1 polymer ?
#
loop_
_entity_poly.entity_id
_entity_poly.type
_entity_poly.pdbx_seq_one_letter_code
_entity_poly.pdbx_strand_id
1 'polypeptide(L)'
;MSDKKDITLGFIGFGELAQGLAKGLRGEGLAKIKTFDKAVADGTEAGKKMLAAADTMGVTVAGSLAELIEGSDLVFSTVTPAAAVVVGKAAADLLKPGQLYCDLNSCTPSYKRQSQAEVAKSGADYLDVGVVGGISLQGHRIPCLVCGEAGPKLKELMD
;
A
#
# COMPACT_ATOMS: atom_id res chain seq x y z
N MET A 1 -8.93 13.54 16.00
CA MET A 1 -9.29 12.62 14.91
C MET A 1 -8.89 13.28 13.61
N SER A 2 -8.00 12.65 12.87
CA SER A 2 -7.63 13.10 11.53
C SER A 2 -8.84 12.91 10.61
N ASP A 3 -9.28 13.93 9.89
CA ASP A 3 -10.36 13.77 8.91
C ASP A 3 -9.82 12.84 7.80
N LYS A 4 -10.60 11.84 7.35
CA LYS A 4 -10.20 10.92 6.25
C LYS A 4 -9.66 11.67 5.03
N LYS A 5 -10.09 12.90 4.80
CA LYS A 5 -9.63 13.76 3.71
C LYS A 5 -8.17 14.17 3.83
N ASP A 6 -7.59 14.11 5.02
CA ASP A 6 -6.22 14.54 5.27
C ASP A 6 -5.19 13.40 5.18
N ILE A 7 -5.64 12.15 5.22
CA ILE A 7 -4.76 10.99 5.13
C ILE A 7 -4.28 10.80 3.70
N THR A 8 -2.98 10.58 3.54
CA THR A 8 -2.37 10.21 2.26
C THR A 8 -2.03 8.73 2.27
N LEU A 9 -2.68 7.96 1.38
CA LEU A 9 -2.42 6.56 1.15
C LEU A 9 -1.52 6.35 -0.06
N GLY A 10 -0.39 5.69 0.13
CA GLY A 10 0.51 5.26 -0.93
C GLY A 10 0.40 3.77 -1.21
N PHE A 11 0.24 3.38 -2.48
CA PHE A 11 0.34 1.99 -2.92
C PHE A 11 1.70 1.72 -3.57
N ILE A 12 2.43 0.74 -3.06
CA ILE A 12 3.59 0.16 -3.76
C ILE A 12 3.08 -1.04 -4.57
N GLY A 13 3.08 -0.90 -5.89
CA GLY A 13 2.39 -1.80 -6.81
C GLY A 13 0.96 -1.34 -7.08
N PHE A 14 0.53 -1.38 -8.35
CA PHE A 14 -0.81 -0.93 -8.76
C PHE A 14 -1.54 -1.98 -9.60
N GLY A 15 -1.48 -3.23 -9.14
CA GLY A 15 -2.21 -4.36 -9.70
C GLY A 15 -3.70 -4.35 -9.33
N GLU A 16 -4.36 -5.48 -9.56
CA GLU A 16 -5.81 -5.63 -9.36
C GLU A 16 -6.26 -5.29 -7.94
N LEU A 17 -5.53 -5.75 -6.92
CA LEU A 17 -5.86 -5.47 -5.51
C LEU A 17 -5.79 -3.98 -5.21
N ALA A 18 -4.69 -3.32 -5.58
CA ALA A 18 -4.51 -1.89 -5.34
C ALA A 18 -5.57 -1.05 -6.06
N GLN A 19 -5.86 -1.36 -7.32
CA GLN A 19 -6.89 -0.67 -8.10
C GLN A 19 -8.27 -0.83 -7.49
N GLY A 20 -8.65 -2.03 -7.07
CA GLY A 20 -9.93 -2.29 -6.42
C GLY A 20 -10.08 -1.55 -5.09
N LEU A 21 -9.03 -1.55 -4.27
CA LEU A 21 -8.99 -0.80 -3.02
C LEU A 21 -9.03 0.72 -3.28
N ALA A 22 -8.19 1.24 -4.17
CA ALA A 22 -8.14 2.67 -4.49
C ALA A 22 -9.49 3.20 -4.98
N LYS A 23 -10.15 2.48 -5.90
CA LYS A 23 -11.46 2.84 -6.42
C LYS A 23 -12.51 2.95 -5.31
N GLY A 24 -12.56 1.96 -4.44
CA GLY A 24 -13.56 1.93 -3.36
C GLY A 24 -13.28 2.96 -2.27
N LEU A 25 -12.03 3.07 -1.81
CA LEU A 25 -11.63 4.03 -0.79
C LEU A 25 -11.82 5.47 -1.27
N ARG A 26 -11.60 5.74 -2.56
CA ARG A 26 -11.93 7.02 -3.18
C ARG A 26 -13.42 7.32 -3.06
N GLY A 27 -14.26 6.32 -3.31
CA GLY A 27 -15.72 6.43 -3.15
C GLY A 27 -16.17 6.70 -1.73
N GLU A 28 -15.41 6.24 -0.73
CA GLU A 28 -15.64 6.51 0.70
C GLU A 28 -15.04 7.86 1.17
N GLY A 29 -14.45 8.65 0.26
CA GLY A 29 -13.98 9.99 0.54
C GLY A 29 -12.49 10.15 0.80
N LEU A 30 -11.66 9.08 0.66
CA LEU A 30 -10.22 9.19 0.74
C LEU A 30 -9.68 9.96 -0.47
N ALA A 31 -9.30 11.23 -0.27
CA ALA A 31 -8.97 12.14 -1.35
C ALA A 31 -7.52 12.01 -1.86
N LYS A 32 -6.58 11.65 -0.99
CA LYS A 32 -5.16 11.63 -1.29
C LYS A 32 -4.66 10.20 -1.46
N ILE A 33 -4.67 9.71 -2.71
CA ILE A 33 -4.17 8.38 -3.06
C ILE A 33 -3.03 8.52 -4.06
N LYS A 34 -1.90 7.90 -3.77
CA LYS A 34 -0.70 7.85 -4.62
C LYS A 34 -0.36 6.41 -4.95
N THR A 35 0.37 6.20 -6.03
CA THR A 35 0.93 4.88 -6.35
C THR A 35 2.31 5.01 -6.98
N PHE A 36 3.15 4.00 -6.76
CA PHE A 36 4.37 3.74 -7.53
C PHE A 36 4.37 2.28 -7.96
N ASP A 37 4.57 2.05 -9.24
CA ASP A 37 4.69 0.70 -9.80
C ASP A 37 5.87 0.65 -10.77
N LYS A 38 6.72 -0.36 -10.59
CA LYS A 38 7.90 -0.55 -11.44
C LYS A 38 7.54 -0.73 -12.91
N ALA A 39 6.44 -1.42 -13.21
CA ALA A 39 5.99 -1.62 -14.59
C ALA A 39 5.62 -0.30 -15.28
N VAL A 40 5.09 0.68 -14.51
CA VAL A 40 4.82 2.04 -14.99
C VAL A 40 6.14 2.76 -15.24
N ALA A 41 7.05 2.73 -14.28
CA ALA A 41 8.36 3.37 -14.39
C ALA A 41 9.18 2.82 -15.57
N ASP A 42 9.11 1.51 -15.82
CA ASP A 42 9.80 0.84 -16.93
C ASP A 42 9.07 1.01 -18.29
N GLY A 43 7.88 1.64 -18.32
CA GLY A 43 7.12 1.91 -19.54
C GLY A 43 6.57 0.66 -20.26
N THR A 44 6.34 -0.42 -19.50
CA THR A 44 5.81 -1.68 -20.08
C THR A 44 4.35 -1.54 -20.53
N GLU A 45 3.85 -2.45 -21.36
CA GLU A 45 2.44 -2.45 -21.75
C GLU A 45 1.48 -2.63 -20.54
N ALA A 46 1.88 -3.43 -19.55
CA ALA A 46 1.14 -3.52 -18.29
C ALA A 46 1.18 -2.19 -17.54
N GLY A 47 2.33 -1.53 -17.48
CA GLY A 47 2.50 -0.22 -16.87
C GLY A 47 1.65 0.88 -17.53
N LYS A 48 1.54 0.87 -18.85
CA LYS A 48 0.66 1.82 -19.57
C LYS A 48 -0.81 1.63 -19.19
N LYS A 49 -1.26 0.39 -19.03
CA LYS A 49 -2.63 0.09 -18.56
C LYS A 49 -2.85 0.55 -17.12
N MET A 50 -1.86 0.34 -16.24
CA MET A 50 -1.90 0.80 -14.86
C MET A 50 -1.94 2.32 -14.77
N LEU A 51 -1.14 3.02 -15.60
CA LEU A 51 -1.12 4.48 -15.67
C LEU A 51 -2.49 5.03 -16.09
N ALA A 52 -3.12 4.47 -17.13
CA ALA A 52 -4.45 4.86 -17.57
C ALA A 52 -5.52 4.59 -16.49
N ALA A 53 -5.41 3.47 -15.76
CA ALA A 53 -6.30 3.17 -14.64
C ALA A 53 -6.13 4.16 -13.49
N ALA A 54 -4.90 4.52 -13.14
CA ALA A 54 -4.60 5.51 -12.10
C ALA A 54 -5.20 6.89 -12.47
N ASP A 55 -5.02 7.34 -13.71
CA ASP A 55 -5.59 8.58 -14.21
C ASP A 55 -7.12 8.60 -14.12
N THR A 56 -7.76 7.52 -14.58
CA THR A 56 -9.23 7.38 -14.51
C THR A 56 -9.76 7.43 -13.07
N MET A 57 -9.00 6.92 -12.10
CA MET A 57 -9.38 6.90 -10.69
C MET A 57 -8.96 8.17 -9.95
N GLY A 58 -8.23 9.10 -10.58
CA GLY A 58 -7.65 10.27 -9.93
C GLY A 58 -6.57 9.90 -8.90
N VAL A 59 -5.83 8.81 -9.13
CA VAL A 59 -4.70 8.37 -8.30
C VAL A 59 -3.42 9.01 -8.84
N THR A 60 -2.66 9.68 -7.98
CA THR A 60 -1.39 10.30 -8.38
C THR A 60 -0.31 9.23 -8.56
N VAL A 61 0.33 9.21 -9.71
CA VAL A 61 1.46 8.31 -9.96
C VAL A 61 2.76 9.02 -9.57
N ALA A 62 3.47 8.45 -8.59
CA ALA A 62 4.76 8.94 -8.16
C ALA A 62 5.86 8.48 -9.13
N GLY A 63 6.84 9.32 -9.38
CA GLY A 63 7.97 9.02 -10.25
C GLY A 63 9.00 8.08 -9.62
N SER A 64 8.97 7.92 -8.31
CA SER A 64 9.87 7.04 -7.55
C SER A 64 9.23 6.51 -6.28
N LEU A 65 9.83 5.44 -5.72
CA LEU A 65 9.44 4.94 -4.40
C LEU A 65 9.63 5.99 -3.30
N ALA A 66 10.68 6.80 -3.38
CA ALA A 66 10.93 7.88 -2.44
C ALA A 66 9.82 8.94 -2.48
N GLU A 67 9.41 9.36 -3.67
CA GLU A 67 8.31 10.31 -3.86
C GLU A 67 6.96 9.75 -3.37
N LEU A 68 6.73 8.44 -3.54
CA LEU A 68 5.55 7.79 -2.99
C LEU A 68 5.53 7.88 -1.48
N ILE A 69 6.61 7.43 -0.82
CA ILE A 69 6.69 7.32 0.64
C ILE A 69 6.71 8.69 1.29
N GLU A 70 7.36 9.66 0.65
CA GLU A 70 7.36 11.03 1.14
C GLU A 70 5.93 11.61 1.18
N GLY A 71 5.51 12.03 2.38
CA GLY A 71 4.17 12.57 2.61
C GLY A 71 3.04 11.53 2.59
N SER A 72 3.32 10.23 2.57
CA SER A 72 2.32 9.18 2.83
C SER A 72 2.23 8.91 4.33
N ASP A 73 1.03 8.91 4.88
CA ASP A 73 0.77 8.51 6.27
C ASP A 73 0.67 6.99 6.37
N LEU A 74 0.11 6.39 5.34
CA LEU A 74 -0.20 4.98 5.22
C LEU A 74 0.37 4.45 3.90
N VAL A 75 1.14 3.37 3.94
CA VAL A 75 1.75 2.72 2.78
C VAL A 75 1.27 1.27 2.69
N PHE A 76 0.58 0.93 1.61
CA PHE A 76 0.15 -0.44 1.30
C PHE A 76 1.10 -1.07 0.28
N SER A 77 1.75 -2.14 0.67
CA SER A 77 2.53 -2.97 -0.25
C SER A 77 1.64 -4.03 -0.88
N THR A 78 1.46 -3.94 -2.18
CA THR A 78 0.62 -4.82 -3.00
C THR A 78 1.39 -5.30 -4.23
N VAL A 79 2.56 -5.89 -3.98
CA VAL A 79 3.46 -6.43 -4.99
C VAL A 79 3.35 -7.95 -5.08
N THR A 80 4.12 -8.56 -5.95
CA THR A 80 4.20 -10.03 -6.00
C THR A 80 4.92 -10.59 -4.76
N PRO A 81 4.61 -11.82 -4.32
CA PRO A 81 5.29 -12.47 -3.21
C PRO A 81 6.82 -12.47 -3.35
N ALA A 82 7.32 -12.67 -4.56
CA ALA A 82 8.76 -12.67 -4.84
C ALA A 82 9.43 -11.30 -4.63
N ALA A 83 8.70 -10.21 -4.80
CA ALA A 83 9.20 -8.86 -4.62
C ALA A 83 9.03 -8.32 -3.18
N ALA A 84 8.19 -8.93 -2.37
CA ALA A 84 7.74 -8.37 -1.10
C ALA A 84 8.88 -8.00 -0.14
N VAL A 85 9.87 -8.89 0.06
CA VAL A 85 11.01 -8.63 0.97
C VAL A 85 11.92 -7.54 0.42
N VAL A 86 12.22 -7.58 -0.88
CA VAL A 86 13.08 -6.58 -1.53
C VAL A 86 12.43 -5.19 -1.46
N VAL A 87 11.13 -5.13 -1.73
CA VAL A 87 10.36 -3.88 -1.64
C VAL A 87 10.25 -3.40 -0.20
N GLY A 88 10.00 -4.29 0.76
CA GLY A 88 9.97 -3.97 2.18
C GLY A 88 11.28 -3.35 2.66
N LYS A 89 12.41 -3.91 2.24
CA LYS A 89 13.74 -3.36 2.55
C LYS A 89 13.95 -1.99 1.90
N ALA A 90 13.65 -1.84 0.61
CA ALA A 90 13.78 -0.56 -0.08
C ALA A 90 12.87 0.54 0.52
N ALA A 91 11.67 0.16 0.96
CA ALA A 91 10.77 1.07 1.66
C ALA A 91 11.31 1.46 3.04
N ALA A 92 11.91 0.51 3.78
CA ALA A 92 12.47 0.76 5.11
C ALA A 92 13.54 1.85 5.10
N ASP A 93 14.35 1.93 4.05
CA ASP A 93 15.39 2.97 3.88
C ASP A 93 14.79 4.39 3.70
N LEU A 94 13.49 4.49 3.42
CA LEU A 94 12.78 5.74 3.10
C LEU A 94 11.71 6.10 4.12
N LEU A 95 11.17 5.11 4.81
CA LEU A 95 10.13 5.27 5.83
C LEU A 95 10.65 6.06 7.04
N LYS A 96 9.75 6.74 7.72
CA LYS A 96 10.03 7.56 8.91
C LYS A 96 9.12 7.15 10.07
N PRO A 97 9.52 7.42 11.32
CA PRO A 97 8.64 7.27 12.47
C PRO A 97 7.31 7.99 12.26
N GLY A 98 6.22 7.34 12.66
CA GLY A 98 4.86 7.86 12.49
C GLY A 98 4.14 7.36 11.23
N GLN A 99 4.85 6.89 10.22
CA GLN A 99 4.25 6.24 9.05
C GLN A 99 3.84 4.79 9.38
N LEU A 100 2.83 4.27 8.69
CA LEU A 100 2.35 2.91 8.84
C LEU A 100 2.54 2.15 7.52
N TYR A 101 3.33 1.07 7.56
CA TYR A 101 3.54 0.17 6.44
C TYR A 101 2.69 -1.09 6.62
N CYS A 102 1.76 -1.32 5.70
CA CYS A 102 0.90 -2.49 5.67
C CYS A 102 1.33 -3.42 4.52
N ASP A 103 1.74 -4.63 4.86
CA ASP A 103 2.13 -5.65 3.91
C ASP A 103 0.93 -6.52 3.54
N LEU A 104 0.29 -6.24 2.39
CA LEU A 104 -0.87 -6.96 1.87
C LEU A 104 -0.48 -8.14 0.96
N ASN A 105 0.81 -8.48 0.89
CA ASN A 105 1.27 -9.52 -0.02
C ASN A 105 0.99 -10.92 0.55
N SER A 106 0.55 -11.84 -0.30
CA SER A 106 0.33 -13.25 0.08
C SER A 106 1.67 -13.99 0.11
N CYS A 107 2.40 -13.85 1.21
CA CYS A 107 3.74 -14.39 1.40
C CYS A 107 3.78 -15.42 2.54
N THR A 108 4.88 -16.18 2.59
CA THR A 108 5.16 -17.05 3.72
C THR A 108 5.40 -16.23 5.01
N PRO A 109 5.14 -16.79 6.19
CA PRO A 109 5.42 -16.13 7.47
C PRO A 109 6.90 -15.70 7.61
N SER A 110 7.82 -16.44 6.99
CA SER A 110 9.24 -16.08 6.96
C SER A 110 9.48 -14.76 6.23
N TYR A 111 8.86 -14.56 5.07
CA TYR A 111 8.98 -13.31 4.30
C TYR A 111 8.36 -12.14 5.04
N LYS A 112 7.21 -12.36 5.68
CA LYS A 112 6.57 -11.32 6.51
C LYS A 112 7.48 -10.87 7.66
N ARG A 113 8.09 -11.82 8.37
CA ARG A 113 9.05 -11.50 9.44
C ARG A 113 10.30 -10.77 8.94
N GLN A 114 10.79 -11.12 7.75
CA GLN A 114 11.92 -10.41 7.14
C GLN A 114 11.53 -8.96 6.81
N SER A 115 10.39 -8.74 6.16
CA SER A 115 9.89 -7.40 5.86
C SER A 115 9.66 -6.58 7.13
N GLN A 116 9.06 -7.18 8.16
CA GLN A 116 8.86 -6.55 9.46
C GLN A 116 10.19 -6.11 10.10
N ALA A 117 11.21 -7.00 10.09
CA ALA A 117 12.51 -6.69 10.67
C ALA A 117 13.22 -5.54 9.93
N GLU A 118 13.06 -5.44 8.62
CA GLU A 118 13.61 -4.32 7.84
C GLU A 118 12.86 -3.03 8.15
N VAL A 119 11.53 -3.03 8.09
CA VAL A 119 10.71 -1.82 8.36
C VAL A 119 10.92 -1.30 9.78
N ALA A 120 11.06 -2.20 10.77
CA ALA A 120 11.31 -1.79 12.16
C ALA A 120 12.58 -0.92 12.33
N LYS A 121 13.58 -1.08 11.46
CA LYS A 121 14.80 -0.25 11.50
C LYS A 121 14.54 1.23 11.21
N SER A 122 13.48 1.54 10.47
CA SER A 122 13.10 2.92 10.15
C SER A 122 12.35 3.63 11.28
N GLY A 123 11.86 2.88 12.26
CA GLY A 123 10.96 3.40 13.30
C GLY A 123 9.51 3.57 12.83
N ALA A 124 9.17 3.18 11.61
CA ALA A 124 7.79 3.10 11.14
C ALA A 124 7.08 1.86 11.71
N ASP A 125 5.77 1.94 11.82
CA ASP A 125 4.94 0.80 12.22
C ASP A 125 4.78 -0.19 11.06
N TYR A 126 4.76 -1.49 11.36
CA TYR A 126 4.51 -2.56 10.39
C TYR A 126 3.26 -3.35 10.75
N LEU A 127 2.43 -3.63 9.75
CA LEU A 127 1.31 -4.55 9.85
C LEU A 127 1.38 -5.64 8.78
N ASP A 128 1.22 -6.89 9.19
CA ASP A 128 0.89 -7.97 8.27
C ASP A 128 -0.61 -7.98 8.03
N VAL A 129 -1.01 -7.88 6.78
CA VAL A 129 -2.42 -7.83 6.38
C VAL A 129 -2.73 -8.99 5.43
N GLY A 130 -3.44 -9.98 5.94
CA GLY A 130 -3.94 -11.10 5.15
C GLY A 130 -5.27 -10.74 4.49
N VAL A 131 -5.28 -10.65 3.16
CA VAL A 131 -6.51 -10.39 2.39
C VAL A 131 -7.27 -11.69 2.19
N VAL A 132 -8.55 -11.73 2.62
CA VAL A 132 -9.37 -12.94 2.61
C VAL A 132 -10.49 -12.82 1.57
N GLY A 133 -10.25 -13.34 0.37
CA GLY A 133 -11.24 -13.34 -0.71
C GLY A 133 -10.74 -12.74 -2.02
N GLY A 134 -11.68 -12.35 -2.87
CA GLY A 134 -11.39 -11.77 -4.18
C GLY A 134 -11.83 -10.31 -4.27
N ILE A 135 -10.91 -9.42 -4.62
CA ILE A 135 -11.18 -7.98 -4.75
C ILE A 135 -12.25 -7.68 -5.79
N SER A 136 -12.32 -8.47 -6.85
CA SER A 136 -13.33 -8.34 -7.91
C SER A 136 -14.77 -8.59 -7.45
N LEU A 137 -14.94 -9.40 -6.39
CA LEU A 137 -16.25 -9.74 -5.83
C LEU A 137 -16.65 -8.81 -4.68
N GLN A 138 -15.71 -8.44 -3.83
CA GLN A 138 -15.97 -7.77 -2.56
C GLN A 138 -15.57 -6.29 -2.57
N GLY A 139 -14.81 -5.87 -3.60
CA GLY A 139 -14.30 -4.50 -3.68
C GLY A 139 -13.43 -4.15 -2.48
N HIS A 140 -13.38 -2.87 -2.13
CA HIS A 140 -12.58 -2.36 -1.01
C HIS A 140 -13.06 -2.83 0.39
N ARG A 141 -14.24 -3.42 0.48
CA ARG A 141 -14.76 -4.03 1.72
C ARG A 141 -14.35 -5.49 1.88
N ILE A 142 -13.34 -5.91 1.14
CA ILE A 142 -12.76 -7.25 1.27
C ILE A 142 -12.28 -7.48 2.71
N PRO A 143 -12.64 -8.60 3.35
CA PRO A 143 -12.19 -8.90 4.70
C PRO A 143 -10.67 -9.02 4.76
N CYS A 144 -10.08 -8.43 5.80
CA CYS A 144 -8.66 -8.51 6.06
C CYS A 144 -8.39 -8.98 7.49
N LEU A 145 -7.42 -9.85 7.65
CA LEU A 145 -6.85 -10.22 8.94
C LEU A 145 -5.60 -9.36 9.16
N VAL A 146 -5.59 -8.59 10.25
CA VAL A 146 -4.50 -7.66 10.55
C VAL A 146 -3.74 -8.16 11.78
N CYS A 147 -2.43 -8.31 11.64
CA CYS A 147 -1.52 -8.71 12.70
C CYS A 147 -0.43 -7.64 12.90
N GLY A 148 -0.27 -7.18 14.13
CA GLY A 148 0.71 -6.18 14.56
C GLY A 148 0.13 -5.21 15.58
N GLU A 149 1.00 -4.59 16.38
CA GLU A 149 0.61 -3.69 17.48
C GLU A 149 -0.10 -2.42 16.99
N ALA A 150 0.20 -1.99 15.77
CA ALA A 150 -0.40 -0.81 15.15
C ALA A 150 -1.79 -1.06 14.53
N GLY A 151 -2.39 -2.24 14.71
CA GLY A 151 -3.73 -2.56 14.22
C GLY A 151 -4.80 -1.52 14.59
N PRO A 152 -4.87 -1.06 15.85
CA PRO A 152 -5.81 0.00 16.25
C PRO A 152 -5.60 1.31 15.48
N LYS A 153 -4.35 1.68 15.17
CA LYS A 153 -4.03 2.87 14.36
C LYS A 153 -4.56 2.74 12.93
N LEU A 154 -4.38 1.56 12.30
CA LEU A 154 -4.95 1.32 10.97
C LEU A 154 -6.48 1.47 11.00
N LYS A 155 -7.14 0.89 12.01
CA LYS A 155 -8.59 1.01 12.18
C LYS A 155 -9.04 2.47 12.29
N GLU A 156 -8.37 3.27 13.13
CA GLU A 156 -8.67 4.69 13.28
C GLU A 156 -8.52 5.48 11.97
N LEU A 157 -7.49 5.14 11.18
CA LEU A 157 -7.22 5.80 9.89
C LEU A 157 -8.24 5.40 8.81
N MET A 158 -8.84 4.20 8.89
CA MET A 158 -9.70 3.64 7.84
C MET A 158 -11.19 3.70 8.14
N ASP A 159 -11.62 3.93 9.38
CA ASP A 159 -13.02 4.12 9.81
C ASP A 159 -13.49 5.57 9.56
#